data_4c6caeb60cccd564780564e6e5bb685b
#
_entry.id   4c6caeb60cccd564780564e6e5bb685b
#
_cell.length_a   1.000
_cell.length_b   1.000
_cell.length_c   1.000
_cell.angle_alpha   90.00
_cell.angle_beta   90.00
_cell.angle_gamma   90.00
#
_symmetry.space_group_name_H-M   'P 1'
#
loop_
_entity.id
_entity.type
_entity.pdbx_description
1 polymer ?
#
loop_
_entity_poly.entity_id
_entity_poly.type
_entity_poly.pdbx_seq_one_letter_code
_entity_poly.pdbx_strand_id
1 'polypeptide(L)'
;MVKLLEGCPNCGGEFEIREIHCRECGTEIRSRYEPSPFDRLTTDQITFLELFIQARGNMRTLESILGVSYPTVRSRIDAIANKLRVGRPEIISRVPLAVVNGVADGAGSPEGE
;
A
#
# COMPACT_ATOMS: atom_id res chain seq x y z
N MET A 1 -3.58 18.60 -1.71
CA MET A 1 -4.55 17.68 -1.07
C MET A 1 -3.88 16.87 0.01
N VAL A 2 -4.64 16.50 1.00
CA VAL A 2 -4.10 15.72 2.10
C VAL A 2 -4.45 14.24 1.89
N LYS A 3 -3.64 13.39 2.49
CA LYS A 3 -3.87 11.96 2.50
C LYS A 3 -5.06 11.63 3.40
N LEU A 4 -5.78 10.57 3.08
CA LEU A 4 -6.82 10.05 3.94
C LEU A 4 -6.21 9.71 5.30
N LEU A 5 -6.94 10.02 6.37
CA LEU A 5 -6.44 9.74 7.72
C LEU A 5 -6.27 8.26 7.95
N GLU A 6 -5.30 7.92 8.80
CA GLU A 6 -4.99 6.52 9.10
C GLU A 6 -6.05 5.85 9.94
N GLY A 7 -6.81 6.65 10.69
CA GLY A 7 -7.90 6.18 11.51
C GLY A 7 -8.65 7.35 12.08
N CYS A 8 -9.75 7.08 12.71
CA CYS A 8 -10.57 8.14 13.29
C CYS A 8 -9.88 8.78 14.50
N PRO A 9 -9.67 10.10 14.50
CA PRO A 9 -8.99 10.76 15.62
C PRO A 9 -9.84 10.74 16.89
N ASN A 10 -11.14 10.43 16.78
CA ASN A 10 -12.01 10.38 17.94
C ASN A 10 -12.02 9.01 18.62
N CYS A 11 -12.16 7.93 17.83
CA CYS A 11 -12.33 6.60 18.40
C CYS A 11 -11.31 5.57 17.92
N GLY A 12 -10.46 5.93 16.95
CA GLY A 12 -9.48 5.00 16.41
C GLY A 12 -10.04 3.99 15.41
N GLY A 13 -11.33 4.08 15.11
CA GLY A 13 -11.95 3.15 14.17
C GLY A 13 -11.54 3.42 12.73
N GLU A 14 -11.94 2.52 11.86
CA GLU A 14 -11.65 2.63 10.44
C GLU A 14 -12.63 3.55 9.76
N PHE A 15 -12.16 4.21 8.70
CA PHE A 15 -13.02 5.04 7.88
C PHE A 15 -13.65 4.24 6.76
N GLU A 16 -14.79 4.73 6.33
CA GLU A 16 -15.48 4.25 5.14
C GLU A 16 -15.63 5.44 4.21
N ILE A 17 -15.38 5.23 2.93
CA ILE A 17 -15.53 6.30 1.94
C ILE A 17 -16.94 6.26 1.41
N ARG A 18 -17.67 7.37 1.52
CA ARG A 18 -19.08 7.43 1.13
C ARG A 18 -19.31 8.22 -0.14
N GLU A 19 -18.40 9.10 -0.49
CA GLU A 19 -18.58 9.95 -1.65
C GLU A 19 -17.25 10.33 -2.25
N ILE A 20 -17.16 10.24 -3.57
CA ILE A 20 -15.99 10.68 -4.30
C ILE A 20 -16.44 11.62 -5.41
N HIS A 21 -15.56 12.55 -5.78
CA HIS A 21 -15.82 13.57 -6.79
C HIS A 21 -14.72 13.54 -7.84
N CYS A 22 -15.12 13.63 -9.11
CA CYS A 22 -14.14 13.79 -10.17
C CYS A 22 -13.68 15.25 -10.18
N ARG A 23 -12.36 15.44 -10.10
CA ARG A 23 -11.82 16.79 -10.07
C ARG A 23 -11.93 17.51 -11.41
N GLU A 24 -12.14 16.80 -12.49
CA GLU A 24 -12.21 17.42 -13.81
C GLU A 24 -13.62 17.78 -14.23
N CYS A 25 -14.56 16.87 -14.06
CA CYS A 25 -15.93 17.10 -14.53
C CYS A 25 -16.95 17.28 -13.42
N GLY A 26 -16.54 17.08 -12.16
CA GLY A 26 -17.43 17.27 -11.03
C GLY A 26 -18.39 16.12 -10.76
N THR A 27 -18.26 15.02 -11.49
CA THR A 27 -19.13 13.86 -11.23
C THR A 27 -18.99 13.41 -9.78
N GLU A 28 -20.12 13.18 -9.14
CA GLU A 28 -20.17 12.69 -7.76
C GLU A 28 -20.67 11.26 -7.76
N ILE A 29 -19.97 10.41 -7.01
CA ILE A 29 -20.38 9.01 -6.87
C ILE A 29 -20.50 8.73 -5.38
N ARG A 30 -21.69 8.27 -4.97
CA ARG A 30 -21.98 7.90 -3.58
C ARG A 30 -22.15 6.41 -3.46
N SER A 31 -21.38 5.81 -2.57
CA SER A 31 -21.46 4.39 -2.31
C SER A 31 -20.72 4.11 -1.01
N ARG A 32 -20.51 2.84 -0.72
CA ARG A 32 -19.71 2.44 0.44
C ARG A 32 -18.45 1.80 -0.09
N TYR A 33 -17.34 2.49 0.08
CA TYR A 33 -16.03 2.01 -0.37
C TYR A 33 -15.15 1.80 0.83
N GLU A 34 -14.40 0.71 0.82
CA GLU A 34 -13.43 0.45 1.87
C GLU A 34 -12.10 1.08 1.49
N PRO A 35 -11.41 1.72 2.43
CA PRO A 35 -10.06 2.19 2.16
C PRO A 35 -9.13 0.99 1.96
N SER A 36 -8.06 1.23 1.21
CA SER A 36 -7.02 0.23 1.03
C SER A 36 -6.26 0.01 2.34
N PRO A 37 -5.73 -1.21 2.59
CA PRO A 37 -4.84 -1.40 3.74
C PRO A 37 -3.66 -0.45 3.74
N PHE A 38 -3.25 0.02 2.57
CA PHE A 38 -2.14 0.97 2.44
C PHE A 38 -2.48 2.34 3.02
N ASP A 39 -3.76 2.64 3.21
CA ASP A 39 -4.16 3.90 3.82
C ASP A 39 -3.81 3.97 5.30
N ARG A 40 -3.43 2.85 5.91
CA ARG A 40 -2.95 2.84 7.29
C ARG A 40 -1.52 3.36 7.40
N LEU A 41 -0.81 3.43 6.30
CA LEU A 41 0.57 3.89 6.30
C LEU A 41 0.64 5.40 6.40
N THR A 42 1.69 5.90 7.06
CA THR A 42 1.92 7.33 7.07
C THR A 42 2.37 7.80 5.69
N THR A 43 2.35 9.10 5.47
CA THR A 43 2.83 9.67 4.21
C THR A 43 4.27 9.26 3.94
N ASP A 44 5.11 9.30 4.99
CA ASP A 44 6.51 8.90 4.85
C ASP A 44 6.65 7.43 4.49
N GLN A 45 5.81 6.58 5.07
CA GLN A 45 5.84 5.16 4.76
C GLN A 45 5.40 4.88 3.33
N ILE A 46 4.41 5.63 2.85
CA ILE A 46 3.96 5.49 1.47
C ILE A 46 5.06 5.91 0.50
N THR A 47 5.73 7.04 0.80
CA THR A 47 6.85 7.49 -0.02
C THR A 47 7.97 6.46 -0.05
N PHE A 48 8.29 5.88 1.11
CA PHE A 48 9.30 4.85 1.19
C PHE A 48 8.90 3.63 0.34
N LEU A 49 7.64 3.23 0.42
CA LEU A 49 7.14 2.08 -0.33
C LEU A 49 7.23 2.33 -1.84
N GLU A 50 6.92 3.56 -2.27
CA GLU A 50 7.06 3.92 -3.68
C GLU A 50 8.50 3.79 -4.13
N LEU A 51 9.44 4.27 -3.30
CA LEU A 51 10.85 4.14 -3.62
C LEU A 51 11.30 2.68 -3.66
N PHE A 52 10.79 1.90 -2.72
CA PHE A 52 11.09 0.47 -2.66
C PHE A 52 10.69 -0.23 -3.96
N ILE A 53 9.50 0.08 -4.45
CA ILE A 53 9.00 -0.52 -5.69
C ILE A 53 9.81 -0.03 -6.89
N GLN A 54 10.10 1.27 -6.95
CA GLN A 54 10.90 1.81 -8.04
C GLN A 54 12.31 1.24 -8.07
N ALA A 55 12.87 0.96 -6.90
CA ALA A 55 14.18 0.32 -6.78
C ALA A 55 14.11 -1.20 -6.98
N ARG A 56 12.90 -1.71 -7.20
CA ARG A 56 12.66 -3.14 -7.40
C ARG A 56 13.19 -3.99 -6.25
N GLY A 57 13.10 -3.45 -5.02
CA GLY A 57 13.54 -4.13 -3.82
C GLY A 57 15.04 -4.16 -3.63
N ASN A 58 15.79 -3.43 -4.44
CA ASN A 58 17.25 -3.40 -4.33
C ASN A 58 17.66 -2.60 -3.10
N MET A 59 18.14 -3.30 -2.07
CA MET A 59 18.46 -2.69 -0.79
C MET A 59 19.60 -1.69 -0.89
N ARG A 60 20.60 -1.96 -1.72
CA ARG A 60 21.72 -1.04 -1.91
C ARG A 60 21.28 0.27 -2.52
N THR A 61 20.39 0.19 -3.51
CA THR A 61 19.84 1.38 -4.13
C THR A 61 19.08 2.21 -3.10
N LEU A 62 18.31 1.55 -2.24
CA LEU A 62 17.58 2.25 -1.19
C LEU A 62 18.50 2.90 -0.18
N GLU A 63 19.58 2.22 0.21
CA GLU A 63 20.56 2.82 1.11
C GLU A 63 21.14 4.10 0.53
N SER A 64 21.47 4.06 -0.76
CA SER A 64 22.02 5.24 -1.44
C SER A 64 21.03 6.38 -1.53
N ILE A 65 19.81 6.08 -1.95
CA ILE A 65 18.78 7.11 -2.14
C ILE A 65 18.42 7.75 -0.80
N LEU A 66 18.25 6.94 0.24
CA LEU A 66 17.78 7.42 1.53
C LEU A 66 18.91 7.90 2.43
N GLY A 67 20.16 7.52 2.12
CA GLY A 67 21.30 7.90 2.95
C GLY A 67 21.30 7.24 4.30
N VAL A 68 20.76 6.02 4.41
CA VAL A 68 20.70 5.28 5.66
C VAL A 68 21.28 3.88 5.47
N SER A 69 21.57 3.21 6.60
CA SER A 69 22.16 1.90 6.57
C SER A 69 21.14 0.81 6.30
N TYR A 70 21.64 -0.37 5.91
CA TYR A 70 20.81 -1.54 5.67
C TYR A 70 19.87 -1.88 6.83
N PRO A 71 20.33 -1.94 8.07
CA PRO A 71 19.41 -2.24 9.18
C PRO A 71 18.27 -1.24 9.30
N THR A 72 18.54 0.03 8.99
CA THR A 72 17.49 1.06 9.02
C THR A 72 16.46 0.82 7.94
N VAL A 73 16.91 0.50 6.71
CA VAL A 73 16.01 0.17 5.62
C VAL A 73 15.15 -1.03 5.99
N ARG A 74 15.78 -2.06 6.54
CA ARG A 74 15.09 -3.28 6.96
C ARG A 74 14.03 -2.98 8.02
N SER A 75 14.38 -2.14 8.97
CA SER A 75 13.48 -1.76 10.05
C SER A 75 12.23 -1.04 9.50
N ARG A 76 12.42 -0.18 8.52
CA ARG A 76 11.30 0.53 7.91
C ARG A 76 10.37 -0.43 7.14
N ILE A 77 10.96 -1.40 6.46
CA ILE A 77 10.18 -2.42 5.77
C ILE A 77 9.35 -3.22 6.78
N ASP A 78 9.97 -3.61 7.89
CA ASP A 78 9.28 -4.38 8.91
C ASP A 78 8.11 -3.60 9.51
N ALA A 79 8.30 -2.29 9.75
CA ALA A 79 7.25 -1.44 10.28
C ALA A 79 6.06 -1.38 9.34
N ILE A 80 6.31 -1.26 8.03
CA ILE A 80 5.26 -1.22 7.03
C ILE A 80 4.55 -2.57 6.97
N ALA A 81 5.31 -3.66 6.96
CA ALA A 81 4.75 -5.01 6.91
C ALA A 81 3.82 -5.27 8.09
N ASN A 82 4.23 -4.81 9.28
CA ASN A 82 3.41 -5.00 10.47
C ASN A 82 2.10 -4.23 10.37
N LYS A 83 2.13 -3.01 9.85
CA LYS A 83 0.90 -2.24 9.68
C LYS A 83 -0.03 -2.88 8.69
N LEU A 84 0.50 -3.46 7.62
CA LEU A 84 -0.33 -4.10 6.61
C LEU A 84 -0.96 -5.40 7.10
N ARG A 85 -0.34 -6.06 8.07
CA ARG A 85 -0.89 -7.29 8.64
C ARG A 85 -2.03 -7.07 9.59
N VAL A 86 -2.11 -5.90 10.19
CA VAL A 86 -3.17 -5.59 11.16
C VAL A 86 -4.52 -5.68 10.47
N GLY A 87 -5.42 -6.51 11.00
CA GLY A 87 -6.73 -6.69 10.44
C GLY A 87 -6.84 -7.68 9.30
N ARG A 88 -5.70 -8.16 8.77
CA ARG A 88 -5.69 -9.12 7.67
C ARG A 88 -4.52 -10.12 7.82
N PRO A 89 -4.38 -10.74 8.98
CA PRO A 89 -3.20 -11.56 9.24
C PRO A 89 -3.10 -12.81 8.36
N GLU A 90 -4.19 -13.33 7.87
CA GLU A 90 -4.17 -14.57 7.10
C GLU A 90 -4.23 -14.35 5.60
N ILE A 91 -4.11 -13.11 5.14
CA ILE A 91 -4.25 -12.83 3.71
C ILE A 91 -3.17 -13.54 2.88
N ILE A 92 -1.97 -13.64 3.44
CA ILE A 92 -0.85 -14.25 2.72
C ILE A 92 -1.11 -15.72 2.44
N SER A 93 -1.65 -16.45 3.41
CA SER A 93 -1.92 -17.86 3.22
C SER A 93 -3.09 -18.12 2.27
N ARG A 94 -3.90 -17.10 2.02
CA ARG A 94 -5.04 -17.20 1.11
C ARG A 94 -4.69 -16.87 -0.34
N VAL A 95 -3.58 -16.18 -0.54
CA VAL A 95 -3.18 -15.74 -1.88
C VAL A 95 -2.65 -16.95 -2.66
N PRO A 96 -3.19 -17.22 -3.86
CA PRO A 96 -2.67 -18.30 -4.68
C PRO A 96 -1.21 -18.10 -5.02
N LEU A 97 -0.47 -19.20 -5.09
CA LEU A 97 0.95 -19.16 -5.39
C LEU A 97 1.26 -18.47 -6.71
N ALA A 98 0.40 -18.64 -7.71
CA ALA A 98 0.58 -18.01 -9.00
C ALA A 98 0.58 -16.49 -8.88
N VAL A 99 -0.26 -15.94 -8.01
CA VAL A 99 -0.31 -14.50 -7.77
C VAL A 99 0.96 -14.03 -7.10
N VAL A 100 1.40 -14.77 -6.07
CA VAL A 100 2.61 -14.42 -5.33
C VAL A 100 3.84 -14.45 -6.23
N ASN A 101 3.92 -15.42 -7.12
CA ASN A 101 5.08 -15.56 -8.01
C ASN A 101 5.02 -14.65 -9.23
N GLY A 102 3.94 -13.91 -9.40
CA GLY A 102 3.80 -13.02 -10.54
C GLY A 102 3.55 -13.73 -11.85
N VAL A 103 3.17 -15.00 -11.82
CA VAL A 103 2.86 -15.77 -13.02
C VAL A 103 1.45 -15.45 -13.44
N ALA A 104 1.32 -15.11 -14.52
CA ALA A 104 -0.02 -14.79 -14.74
C ALA A 104 -0.30 -14.52 -16.13
N ASP A 105 0.59 -15.10 -15.62
CA ASP A 105 0.15 -14.77 -15.99
C ASP A 105 0.07 -14.70 -16.75
N GLY A 106 0.23 -14.73 -17.18
CA GLY A 106 0.06 -14.64 -17.44
C GLY A 106 0.01 -14.46 -17.96
N ALA A 107 0.05 -14.66 -18.15
CA ALA A 107 -0.31 -14.41 -18.15
C ALA A 107 -0.56 -13.98 -18.30
N GLY A 108 -0.62 -13.89 -18.74
CA GLY A 108 -1.14 -13.44 -18.48
C GLY A 108 -1.36 -12.89 -18.78
N SER A 109 -1.40 -12.99 -19.30
CA SER A 109 -1.92 -12.41 -19.30
C SER A 109 -2.27 -11.86 -19.56
N PRO A 110 -2.32 -11.69 -20.00
CA PRO A 110 -2.88 -11.11 -20.02
C PRO A 110 -3.21 -10.47 -20.17
N GLU A 111 -3.21 -10.45 -20.46
CA GLU A 111 -3.60 -9.91 -20.18
C GLU A 111 -3.63 -9.36 -20.11
N GLY A 112 -3.28 -9.47 -20.75
CA GLY A 112 -3.45 -9.08 -20.37
C GLY A 112 -3.20 -8.73 -20.66
N GLU A 113 -3.20 -8.74 -20.99
CA GLU A 113 -3.22 -8.63 -20.94
C GLU A 113 -3.35 -8.35 -20.92
#